data_0dcd500c9716c98f676310f9bd0a1514
#
_entry.id   0dcd500c9716c98f676310f9bd0a1514
#
_cell.length_a   1.000
_cell.length_b   1.000
_cell.length_c   1.000
_cell.angle_alpha   90.00
_cell.angle_beta   90.00
_cell.angle_gamma   90.00
#
_symmetry.space_group_name_H-M   'P 1'
#
loop_
_entity.id
_entity.type
_entity.pdbx_description
1 polymer ?
#
loop_
_entity_poly.entity_id
_entity_poly.type
_entity_poly.pdbx_seq_one_letter_code
_entity_poly.pdbx_strand_id
1 'polypeptide(L)'
;MKKDIKVGYFAIFREHAGLAEETVSIDAHNARDVFNALKHRHGSTEPLGHCKVAINDELSDWDATVNDGDTVLLFPPVAGG
;
A
#
# COMPACT_ATOMS: atom_id res chain seq x y z
N MET A 1 -0.19 6.04 17.10
CA MET A 1 0.72 7.13 16.69
C MET A 1 0.83 7.18 15.17
N LYS A 2 0.69 8.36 14.58
CA LYS A 2 0.75 8.49 13.12
C LYS A 2 2.18 8.38 12.61
N LYS A 3 2.32 7.74 11.47
CA LYS A 3 3.59 7.54 10.79
C LYS A 3 3.50 8.15 9.39
N ASP A 4 4.60 8.71 8.93
CA ASP A 4 4.69 9.22 7.55
C ASP A 4 5.19 8.08 6.67
N ILE A 5 4.33 7.62 5.76
CA ILE A 5 4.61 6.50 4.89
C ILE A 5 4.59 6.97 3.44
N LYS A 6 5.65 6.67 2.70
CA LYS A 6 5.68 6.93 1.26
C LYS A 6 5.09 5.72 0.56
N VAL A 7 4.01 5.93 -0.17
CA VAL A 7 3.30 4.85 -0.85
C VAL A 7 3.45 4.99 -2.35
N GLY A 8 3.89 3.90 -3.00
CA GLY A 8 3.96 3.83 -4.44
C GLY A 8 2.82 2.98 -4.98
N TYR A 9 2.23 3.41 -6.09
CA TYR A 9 1.09 2.75 -6.70
C TYR A 9 1.44 2.24 -8.09
N PHE A 10 0.98 1.03 -8.41
CA PHE A 10 1.16 0.42 -9.72
C PHE A 10 -0.19 0.08 -10.34
N ALA A 11 -0.28 0.20 -11.66
CA ALA A 11 -1.44 -0.20 -12.46
C ALA A 11 -2.76 0.36 -11.91
N ILE A 12 -3.70 -0.51 -11.53
CA ILE A 12 -5.03 -0.08 -11.09
C ILE A 12 -4.98 0.82 -9.85
N PHE A 13 -4.00 0.63 -8.98
CA PHE A 13 -3.86 1.48 -7.79
C PHE A 13 -3.47 2.91 -8.18
N ARG A 14 -2.63 3.04 -9.19
CA ARG A 14 -2.26 4.36 -9.72
C ARG A 14 -3.48 5.06 -10.30
N GLU A 15 -4.35 4.33 -11.00
CA GLU A 15 -5.57 4.88 -11.55
C GLU A 15 -6.53 5.34 -10.45
N HIS A 16 -6.72 4.53 -9.41
CA HIS A 16 -7.62 4.86 -8.30
C HIS A 16 -7.14 6.08 -7.51
N ALA A 17 -5.84 6.18 -7.28
CA ALA A 17 -5.27 7.29 -6.51
C ALA A 17 -5.11 8.56 -7.34
N GLY A 18 -5.00 8.41 -8.66
CA GLY A 18 -4.76 9.52 -9.56
C GLY A 18 -3.31 10.00 -9.56
N LEU A 19 -2.40 9.23 -8.94
CA LEU A 19 -0.98 9.58 -8.86
C LEU A 19 -0.13 8.32 -8.68
N ALA A 20 1.15 8.43 -9.02
CA ALA A 20 2.07 7.30 -8.97
C ALA A 20 2.56 7.01 -7.54
N GLU A 21 2.66 8.04 -6.71
CA GLU A 21 3.09 7.89 -5.32
C GLU A 21 2.57 9.05 -4.48
N GLU A 22 2.50 8.84 -3.17
CA GLU A 22 2.15 9.90 -2.24
C GLU A 22 2.72 9.59 -0.87
N THR A 23 2.90 10.62 -0.06
CA THR A 23 3.25 10.45 1.35
C THR A 23 1.99 10.66 2.17
N VAL A 24 1.68 9.68 3.03
CA VAL A 24 0.48 9.73 3.87
C VAL A 24 0.89 9.66 5.34
N SER A 25 0.15 10.36 6.18
CA SER A 25 0.36 10.33 7.63
C SER A 25 -0.80 9.53 8.23
N ILE A 26 -0.51 8.31 8.66
CA ILE A 26 -1.53 7.37 9.13
C ILE A 26 -1.05 6.59 10.34
N ASP A 27 -2.01 6.10 11.12
CA ASP A 27 -1.74 5.21 12.24
C ASP A 27 -1.83 3.78 11.74
N ALA A 28 -0.68 3.20 11.43
CA ALA A 28 -0.58 1.86 10.88
C ALA A 28 0.53 1.08 11.55
N HIS A 29 0.27 -0.17 11.91
CA HIS A 29 1.26 -1.06 12.49
C HIS A 29 1.91 -1.95 11.43
N ASN A 30 1.14 -2.37 10.44
CA ASN A 30 1.61 -3.31 9.42
C ASN A 30 1.13 -2.89 8.05
N ALA A 31 1.58 -3.63 7.04
CA ALA A 31 1.23 -3.34 5.65
C ALA A 31 -0.28 -3.42 5.40
N ARG A 32 -0.97 -4.34 6.07
CA ARG A 32 -2.43 -4.47 5.96
C ARG A 32 -3.12 -3.18 6.38
N ASP A 33 -2.68 -2.57 7.48
CA ASP A 33 -3.23 -1.31 7.95
C ASP A 33 -3.05 -0.19 6.93
N VAL A 34 -1.88 -0.16 6.30
CA VAL A 34 -1.60 0.82 5.23
C VAL A 34 -2.56 0.61 4.06
N PHE A 35 -2.69 -0.63 3.61
CA PHE A 35 -3.59 -0.97 2.51
C PHE A 35 -5.03 -0.56 2.81
N ASN A 36 -5.53 -0.88 4.00
CA ASN A 36 -6.90 -0.56 4.38
C ASN A 36 -7.13 0.94 4.46
N ALA A 37 -6.19 1.70 4.98
CA ALA A 37 -6.29 3.15 5.04
C ALA A 37 -6.36 3.77 3.64
N LEU A 38 -5.54 3.27 2.72
CA LEU A 38 -5.50 3.77 1.34
C LEU A 38 -6.71 3.35 0.54
N LYS A 39 -7.17 2.14 0.75
CA LYS A 39 -8.39 1.63 0.13
C LYS A 39 -9.59 2.52 0.50
N HIS A 40 -9.68 2.87 1.77
CA HIS A 40 -10.74 3.75 2.24
C HIS A 40 -10.59 5.16 1.67
N ARG A 41 -9.36 5.67 1.62
CA ARG A 41 -9.05 7.02 1.14
C ARG A 41 -9.36 7.19 -0.35
N HIS A 42 -9.03 6.20 -1.16
CA HIS A 42 -9.16 6.28 -2.63
C HIS A 42 -10.32 5.49 -3.20
N GLY A 43 -11.08 4.82 -2.36
CA GLY A 43 -12.26 4.07 -2.82
C GLY A 43 -11.95 2.84 -3.64
N SER A 44 -10.75 2.27 -3.49
CA SER A 44 -10.38 1.06 -4.21
C SER A 44 -11.21 -0.13 -3.74
N THR A 45 -11.57 -1.02 -4.68
CA THR A 45 -12.34 -2.21 -4.38
C THR A 45 -11.50 -3.49 -4.49
N GLU A 46 -10.20 -3.37 -4.79
CA GLU A 46 -9.35 -4.54 -4.92
C GLU A 46 -9.20 -5.28 -3.58
N PRO A 47 -9.43 -6.60 -3.55
CA PRO A 47 -9.25 -7.37 -2.33
C PRO A 47 -7.77 -7.49 -1.95
N LEU A 48 -7.47 -7.35 -0.68
CA LEU A 48 -6.10 -7.46 -0.17
C LEU A 48 -5.45 -8.79 -0.56
N GLY A 49 -6.20 -9.88 -0.50
CA GLY A 49 -5.68 -11.22 -0.81
C GLY A 49 -5.19 -11.39 -2.25
N HIS A 50 -5.61 -10.52 -3.16
CA HIS A 50 -5.18 -10.57 -4.55
C HIS A 50 -3.98 -9.66 -4.82
N CYS A 51 -3.52 -8.93 -3.84
CA CYS A 51 -2.48 -7.92 -4.01
C CYS A 51 -1.19 -8.33 -3.32
N LYS A 52 -0.10 -7.66 -3.67
CA LYS A 52 1.21 -7.86 -3.06
C LYS A 52 1.71 -6.53 -2.53
N VAL A 53 2.65 -6.60 -1.59
CA VAL A 53 3.25 -5.41 -0.98
C VAL A 53 4.75 -5.58 -0.88
N ALA A 54 5.48 -4.50 -1.10
CA ALA A 54 6.92 -4.44 -0.84
C ALA A 54 7.18 -3.28 0.11
N ILE A 55 8.00 -3.51 1.12
CA ILE A 55 8.39 -2.50 2.09
C ILE A 55 9.88 -2.24 1.91
N ASN A 56 10.25 -1.00 1.61
CA ASN A 56 11.64 -0.61 1.35
C ASN A 56 12.30 -1.50 0.30
N ASP A 57 11.58 -1.72 -0.81
CA ASP A 57 12.02 -2.50 -1.97
C ASP A 57 12.15 -4.01 -1.71
N GLU A 58 11.58 -4.50 -0.61
CA GLU A 58 11.61 -5.90 -0.26
C GLU A 58 10.19 -6.46 -0.19
N LEU A 59 9.94 -7.51 -0.97
CA LEU A 59 8.62 -8.16 -1.00
C LEU A 59 8.30 -8.69 0.40
N SER A 60 7.14 -8.33 0.92
CA SER A 60 6.78 -8.56 2.32
C SER A 60 5.39 -9.16 2.45
N ASP A 61 5.09 -9.64 3.64
CA ASP A 61 3.75 -10.12 4.00
C ASP A 61 2.90 -8.95 4.47
N TRP A 62 1.58 -9.11 4.39
CA TRP A 62 0.65 -8.09 4.86
C TRP A 62 0.74 -7.85 6.37
N ASP A 63 1.28 -8.81 7.13
CA ASP A 63 1.48 -8.67 8.57
C ASP A 63 2.84 -8.07 8.93
N ALA A 64 3.68 -7.76 7.93
CA ALA A 64 4.98 -7.17 8.16
C ALA A 64 4.84 -5.79 8.80
N THR A 65 5.68 -5.50 9.78
CA THR A 65 5.66 -4.22 10.49
C THR A 65 6.10 -3.07 9.57
N VAL A 66 5.37 -1.96 9.65
CA VAL A 66 5.69 -0.74 8.93
C VAL A 66 6.11 0.32 9.94
N ASN A 67 7.23 0.98 9.69
CA ASN A 67 7.78 2.01 10.57
C ASN A 67 7.68 3.39 9.92
N ASP A 68 7.73 4.42 10.74
CA ASP A 68 7.75 5.79 10.27
C ASP A 68 8.91 5.99 9.28
N GLY A 69 8.62 6.60 8.14
CA GLY A 69 9.60 6.84 7.09
C GLY A 69 9.74 5.71 6.08
N ASP A 70 9.05 4.59 6.27
CA ASP A 70 9.12 3.48 5.33
C ASP A 70 8.47 3.82 3.99
N THR A 71 8.96 3.14 2.94
CA THR A 71 8.36 3.20 1.61
C THR A 71 7.61 1.91 1.37
N VAL A 72 6.33 2.02 1.02
CA VAL A 72 5.45 0.88 0.78
C VAL A 72 4.99 0.91 -0.67
N LEU A 73 5.25 -0.17 -1.41
CA LEU A 73 4.81 -0.32 -2.80
C LEU A 73 3.66 -1.32 -2.86
N LEU A 74 2.58 -0.92 -3.52
CA LEU A 74 1.39 -1.77 -3.67
C LEU A 74 1.30 -2.26 -5.10
N PHE A 75 1.18 -3.58 -5.26
CA PHE A 75 1.08 -4.24 -6.54
C PHE A 75 -0.30 -4.88 -6.69
N PRO A 76 -0.99 -4.67 -7.82
CA PRO A 76 -2.24 -5.35 -8.09
C PRO A 76 -2.00 -6.83 -8.40
N PRO A 77 -3.07 -7.64 -8.47
CA PRO A 77 -2.91 -9.04 -8.89
C PRO A 77 -2.34 -9.10 -10.30
N VAL A 78 -1.45 -10.08 -10.51
CA VAL A 78 -0.83 -10.26 -11.83
C VAL A 78 -1.82 -10.98 -12.75
N ALA A 79 -2.17 -10.33 -13.86
CA ALA A 79 -3.05 -10.92 -14.84
C ALA A 79 -2.41 -12.14 -15.49
N GLY A 80 -3.17 -13.21 -15.62
CA GLY A 80 -2.70 -14.43 -16.27
C GLY A 80 -1.77 -15.25 -15.42
N GLY A 81 -1.63 -14.89 -14.18
CA GLY A 81 -0.77 -15.53 -13.33
C GLY A 81 -0.31 -16.12 -12.47
#